data_b28ec157e47ce1929508e1619ce2b82e
#
_entry.id   b28ec157e47ce1929508e1619ce2b82e
#
_cell.length_a   1.000
_cell.length_b   1.000
_cell.length_c   1.000
_cell.angle_alpha   90.00
_cell.angle_beta   90.00
_cell.angle_gamma   90.00
#
_symmetry.space_group_name_H-M   'P 1'
#
loop_
_entity.id
_entity.type
_entity.pdbx_description
1 polymer ?
#
loop_
_entity_poly.entity_id
_entity_poly.type
_entity_poly.pdbx_seq_one_letter_code
_entity_poly.pdbx_strand_id
1 'polypeptide(L)'
;GNLLHRSLSMVENYRNGVLVHGDASVDPCIGEVSSEVEKNAEATLQRFRNGMDNWKINDALKAVWIFIRSLNKYIDVTMPWVLAKDEAKRAALDAVLYHLCEGMRFVTLMVEPVIPIAAEKIWAQLGLVDFEKANYKNLVWGGIADGTKVAKGMPIFPRIEVEKEDLKAEVKSERKFNVKKTENDTSVPLITILTAEKIEKSEKLIKLTVSLGEEIRTVVSGIAKYYKPEELVGKHVIFVANLKPAKLMGIESQGMVLAASKDNDLVLPFVDMPAGSRVK
;
A
#
# COMPACT_ATOMS: atom_id res chain seq x y z
N GLY A 1 -10.27 1.35 1.02
CA GLY A 1 -10.83 1.37 -0.34
C GLY A 1 -10.96 -0.04 -0.91
N ASN A 2 -9.85 -0.65 -1.34
CA ASN A 2 -9.88 -1.93 -2.06
C ASN A 2 -10.49 -3.09 -1.22
N LEU A 3 -10.10 -3.23 0.04
CA LEU A 3 -10.64 -4.27 0.93
C LEU A 3 -12.17 -4.16 1.04
N LEU A 4 -12.70 -2.97 1.35
CA LEU A 4 -14.14 -2.73 1.42
C LEU A 4 -14.83 -3.13 0.11
N HIS A 5 -14.34 -2.63 -1.03
CA HIS A 5 -14.94 -2.91 -2.33
C HIS A 5 -14.96 -4.41 -2.67
N ARG A 6 -13.87 -5.14 -2.36
CA ARG A 6 -13.81 -6.61 -2.55
C ARG A 6 -14.81 -7.32 -1.63
N SER A 7 -14.86 -6.95 -0.35
CA SER A 7 -15.77 -7.58 0.62
C SER A 7 -17.23 -7.37 0.23
N LEU A 8 -17.64 -6.14 -0.07
CA LEU A 8 -19.01 -5.85 -0.49
C LEU A 8 -19.35 -6.49 -1.83
N SER A 9 -18.42 -6.58 -2.78
CA SER A 9 -18.65 -7.30 -4.04
C SER A 9 -18.89 -8.79 -3.80
N MET A 10 -18.22 -9.41 -2.83
CA MET A 10 -18.46 -10.82 -2.49
C MET A 10 -19.83 -11.02 -1.82
N VAL A 11 -20.24 -10.11 -0.92
CA VAL A 11 -21.59 -10.15 -0.31
C VAL A 11 -22.66 -9.98 -1.39
N GLU A 12 -22.48 -9.04 -2.33
CA GLU A 12 -23.40 -8.83 -3.45
C GLU A 12 -23.51 -10.08 -4.32
N ASN A 13 -22.37 -10.63 -4.75
CA ASN A 13 -22.33 -11.75 -5.69
C ASN A 13 -22.83 -13.06 -5.08
N TYR A 14 -22.54 -13.32 -3.80
CA TYR A 14 -22.83 -14.62 -3.18
C TYR A 14 -24.10 -14.60 -2.31
N ARG A 15 -24.55 -13.42 -1.87
CA ARG A 15 -25.67 -13.25 -0.94
C ARG A 15 -26.66 -12.16 -1.34
N ASN A 16 -26.63 -11.69 -2.59
CA ASN A 16 -27.50 -10.61 -3.08
C ASN A 16 -27.49 -9.36 -2.18
N GLY A 17 -26.34 -9.05 -1.60
CA GLY A 17 -26.14 -7.89 -0.73
C GLY A 17 -26.64 -8.07 0.72
N VAL A 18 -27.06 -9.25 1.14
CA VAL A 18 -27.54 -9.50 2.50
C VAL A 18 -26.46 -10.22 3.31
N LEU A 19 -26.09 -9.63 4.46
CA LEU A 19 -25.18 -10.25 5.42
C LEU A 19 -25.98 -11.21 6.33
N VAL A 20 -25.43 -12.41 6.48
CA VAL A 20 -25.91 -13.43 7.42
C VAL A 20 -24.75 -13.77 8.34
N HIS A 21 -24.99 -13.95 9.63
CA HIS A 21 -23.92 -14.24 10.61
C HIS A 21 -23.17 -15.53 10.27
N GLY A 22 -23.90 -16.55 9.81
CA GLY A 22 -23.35 -17.86 9.47
C GLY A 22 -22.82 -18.62 10.68
N ASP A 23 -22.07 -19.69 10.38
CA ASP A 23 -21.40 -20.50 11.40
C ASP A 23 -20.01 -20.90 10.91
N ALA A 24 -18.99 -20.30 11.48
CA ALA A 24 -17.60 -20.58 11.14
C ALA A 24 -17.15 -21.98 11.64
N SER A 25 -17.82 -22.55 12.63
CA SER A 25 -17.45 -23.85 13.24
C SER A 25 -17.72 -25.05 12.32
N VAL A 26 -18.52 -24.88 11.30
CA VAL A 26 -18.79 -25.88 10.25
C VAL A 26 -17.50 -26.32 9.53
N ASP A 27 -16.51 -25.44 9.43
CA ASP A 27 -15.18 -25.74 8.92
C ASP A 27 -14.16 -25.35 9.99
N PRO A 28 -13.44 -26.30 10.63
CA PRO A 28 -12.51 -26.01 11.73
C PRO A 28 -11.43 -24.99 11.38
N CYS A 29 -10.92 -25.01 10.16
CA CYS A 29 -9.92 -24.02 9.70
C CYS A 29 -10.52 -22.63 9.63
N ILE A 30 -11.76 -22.50 9.15
CA ILE A 30 -12.47 -21.22 9.09
C ILE A 30 -12.79 -20.75 10.52
N GLY A 31 -13.19 -21.63 11.42
CA GLY A 31 -13.47 -21.32 12.82
C GLY A 31 -12.27 -20.73 13.53
N GLU A 32 -11.08 -21.34 13.38
CA GLU A 32 -9.84 -20.88 14.00
C GLU A 32 -9.44 -19.49 13.49
N VAL A 33 -9.36 -19.30 12.18
CA VAL A 33 -8.94 -18.00 11.61
C VAL A 33 -9.97 -16.89 11.83
N SER A 34 -11.26 -17.22 11.92
CA SER A 34 -12.33 -16.27 12.26
C SER A 34 -12.20 -15.79 13.72
N SER A 35 -11.96 -16.71 14.66
CA SER A 35 -11.69 -16.36 16.06
C SER A 35 -10.44 -15.52 16.22
N GLU A 36 -9.40 -15.75 15.38
CA GLU A 36 -8.20 -14.90 15.36
C GLU A 36 -8.51 -13.49 14.88
N VAL A 37 -9.36 -13.32 13.87
CA VAL A 37 -9.79 -11.99 13.39
C VAL A 37 -10.50 -11.21 14.49
N GLU A 38 -11.41 -11.83 15.23
CA GLU A 38 -12.13 -11.23 16.34
C GLU A 38 -11.17 -10.76 17.46
N LYS A 39 -10.27 -11.64 17.91
CA LYS A 39 -9.23 -11.31 18.91
C LYS A 39 -8.32 -10.17 18.43
N ASN A 40 -7.96 -10.18 17.14
CA ASN A 40 -7.14 -9.14 16.54
C ASN A 40 -7.88 -7.79 16.47
N ALA A 41 -9.19 -7.78 16.24
CA ALA A 41 -10.00 -6.58 16.26
C ALA A 41 -10.01 -5.94 17.64
N GLU A 42 -10.27 -6.72 18.70
CA GLU A 42 -10.28 -6.26 20.08
C GLU A 42 -8.90 -5.76 20.52
N ALA A 43 -7.83 -6.52 20.24
CA ALA A 43 -6.46 -6.13 20.56
C ALA A 43 -6.07 -4.83 19.83
N THR A 44 -6.51 -4.67 18.59
CA THR A 44 -6.28 -3.45 17.80
C THR A 44 -7.00 -2.27 18.41
N LEU A 45 -8.27 -2.45 18.81
CA LEU A 45 -9.05 -1.39 19.45
C LEU A 45 -8.40 -0.92 20.77
N GLN A 46 -7.88 -1.83 21.58
CA GLN A 46 -7.16 -1.47 22.81
C GLN A 46 -5.87 -0.67 22.52
N ARG A 47 -5.09 -1.09 21.52
CA ARG A 47 -3.89 -0.35 21.09
C ARG A 47 -4.25 1.01 20.53
N PHE A 48 -5.34 1.10 19.77
CA PHE A 48 -5.84 2.35 19.21
C PHE A 48 -6.24 3.32 20.31
N ARG A 49 -7.08 2.88 21.28
CA ARG A 49 -7.49 3.68 22.43
C ARG A 49 -6.28 4.20 23.19
N ASN A 50 -5.36 3.30 23.56
CA ASN A 50 -4.13 3.69 24.29
C ASN A 50 -3.29 4.70 23.48
N GLY A 51 -3.18 4.53 22.17
CA GLY A 51 -2.48 5.48 21.30
C GLY A 51 -3.15 6.85 21.27
N MET A 52 -4.47 6.90 21.16
CA MET A 52 -5.23 8.16 21.16
C MET A 52 -5.17 8.87 22.51
N ASP A 53 -5.35 8.15 23.62
CA ASP A 53 -5.33 8.69 24.98
C ASP A 53 -3.94 9.28 25.35
N ASN A 54 -2.87 8.73 24.78
CA ASN A 54 -1.49 9.17 25.02
C ASN A 54 -0.92 10.05 23.88
N TRP A 55 -1.75 10.59 23.01
CA TRP A 55 -1.34 11.44 21.86
C TRP A 55 -0.36 10.79 20.89
N LYS A 56 -0.30 9.45 20.87
CA LYS A 56 0.51 8.64 19.94
C LYS A 56 -0.29 8.25 18.71
N ILE A 57 -0.82 9.24 18.01
CA ILE A 57 -1.74 9.04 16.86
C ILE A 57 -1.13 8.14 15.78
N ASN A 58 0.18 8.29 15.51
CA ASN A 58 0.86 7.45 14.53
C ASN A 58 0.84 5.95 14.93
N ASP A 59 1.03 5.62 16.20
CA ASP A 59 1.00 4.24 16.70
C ASP A 59 -0.44 3.69 16.70
N ALA A 60 -1.42 4.52 17.03
CA ALA A 60 -2.84 4.18 16.92
C ALA A 60 -3.19 3.81 15.47
N LEU A 61 -2.83 4.64 14.50
CA LEU A 61 -3.10 4.37 13.09
C LEU A 61 -2.31 3.17 12.56
N LYS A 62 -1.05 2.97 12.97
CA LYS A 62 -0.28 1.76 12.62
C LYS A 62 -1.00 0.49 13.05
N ALA A 63 -1.60 0.46 14.25
CA ALA A 63 -2.36 -0.69 14.72
C ALA A 63 -3.55 -0.99 13.78
N VAL A 64 -4.30 0.03 13.36
CA VAL A 64 -5.40 -0.13 12.41
C VAL A 64 -4.90 -0.68 11.07
N TRP A 65 -3.76 -0.19 10.55
CA TRP A 65 -3.18 -0.69 9.29
C TRP A 65 -2.72 -2.14 9.37
N ILE A 66 -2.21 -2.58 10.54
CA ILE A 66 -1.88 -3.99 10.79
C ILE A 66 -3.16 -4.83 10.72
N PHE A 67 -4.24 -4.37 11.33
CA PHE A 67 -5.53 -5.07 11.29
C PHE A 67 -6.12 -5.13 9.88
N ILE A 68 -6.06 -4.05 9.09
CA ILE A 68 -6.47 -4.08 7.68
C ILE A 68 -5.67 -5.13 6.88
N ARG A 69 -4.37 -5.29 7.15
CA ARG A 69 -3.56 -6.33 6.51
C ARG A 69 -3.98 -7.73 6.94
N SER A 70 -4.33 -7.93 8.22
CA SER A 70 -4.84 -9.24 8.68
C SER A 70 -6.17 -9.60 8.03
N LEU A 71 -7.07 -8.64 7.82
CA LEU A 71 -8.31 -8.85 7.08
C LEU A 71 -8.08 -9.23 5.61
N ASN A 72 -7.09 -8.62 4.94
CA ASN A 72 -6.71 -9.05 3.59
C ASN A 72 -6.18 -10.50 3.59
N LYS A 73 -5.29 -10.83 4.54
CA LYS A 73 -4.79 -12.21 4.71
C LYS A 73 -5.92 -13.20 5.00
N TYR A 74 -6.92 -12.79 5.78
CA TYR A 74 -8.10 -13.60 6.08
C TYR A 74 -8.87 -13.98 4.81
N ILE A 75 -9.05 -13.05 3.87
CA ILE A 75 -9.64 -13.36 2.55
C ILE A 75 -8.81 -14.41 1.80
N ASP A 76 -7.48 -14.26 1.81
CA ASP A 76 -6.60 -15.15 1.05
C ASP A 76 -6.55 -16.55 1.65
N VAL A 77 -6.65 -16.68 2.98
CA VAL A 77 -6.66 -17.97 3.68
C VAL A 77 -8.02 -18.67 3.56
N THR A 78 -9.13 -17.94 3.73
CA THR A 78 -10.47 -18.52 3.74
C THR A 78 -11.02 -18.79 2.34
N MET A 79 -10.43 -18.15 1.31
CA MET A 79 -10.80 -18.32 -0.10
C MET A 79 -12.32 -18.33 -0.34
N PRO A 80 -13.08 -17.24 -0.07
CA PRO A 80 -14.53 -17.23 -0.15
C PRO A 80 -15.09 -17.69 -1.51
N TRP A 81 -14.33 -17.48 -2.58
CA TRP A 81 -14.69 -17.95 -3.93
C TRP A 81 -14.66 -19.46 -4.09
N VAL A 82 -13.95 -20.18 -3.22
CA VAL A 82 -13.97 -21.66 -3.16
C VAL A 82 -15.15 -22.10 -2.32
N LEU A 83 -15.39 -21.50 -1.15
CA LEU A 83 -16.52 -21.79 -0.29
C LEU A 83 -17.85 -21.57 -1.03
N ALA A 84 -17.95 -20.56 -1.87
CA ALA A 84 -19.15 -20.22 -2.65
C ALA A 84 -19.57 -21.30 -3.67
N LYS A 85 -18.69 -22.24 -4.00
CA LYS A 85 -18.97 -23.33 -4.96
C LYS A 85 -19.59 -24.56 -4.29
N ASP A 86 -19.58 -24.63 -2.97
CA ASP A 86 -20.03 -25.78 -2.19
C ASP A 86 -21.18 -25.35 -1.27
N GLU A 87 -22.38 -25.82 -1.55
CA GLU A 87 -23.57 -25.50 -0.75
C GLU A 87 -23.45 -25.98 0.71
N ALA A 88 -22.71 -27.07 0.95
CA ALA A 88 -22.47 -27.55 2.30
C ALA A 88 -21.62 -26.60 3.14
N LYS A 89 -20.82 -25.74 2.49
CA LYS A 89 -19.97 -24.72 3.13
C LYS A 89 -20.64 -23.32 3.20
N ARG A 90 -21.90 -23.24 2.92
CA ARG A 90 -22.65 -21.98 2.88
C ARG A 90 -22.58 -21.22 4.20
N ALA A 91 -22.79 -21.91 5.33
CA ALA A 91 -22.72 -21.28 6.65
C ALA A 91 -21.30 -20.75 6.98
N ALA A 92 -20.26 -21.46 6.56
CA ALA A 92 -18.88 -21.00 6.69
C ALA A 92 -18.59 -19.77 5.80
N LEU A 93 -19.11 -19.74 4.57
CA LEU A 93 -19.01 -18.57 3.70
C LEU A 93 -19.71 -17.35 4.32
N ASP A 94 -20.91 -17.52 4.87
CA ASP A 94 -21.66 -16.46 5.52
C ASP A 94 -20.85 -15.88 6.69
N ALA A 95 -20.30 -16.74 7.54
CA ALA A 95 -19.45 -16.32 8.65
C ALA A 95 -18.21 -15.54 8.14
N VAL A 96 -17.55 -15.98 7.08
CA VAL A 96 -16.39 -15.26 6.50
C VAL A 96 -16.79 -13.87 6.02
N LEU A 97 -17.90 -13.74 5.30
CA LEU A 97 -18.38 -12.45 4.79
C LEU A 97 -18.78 -11.52 5.94
N TYR A 98 -19.43 -12.07 6.97
CA TYR A 98 -19.76 -11.34 8.18
C TYR A 98 -18.52 -10.79 8.89
N HIS A 99 -17.49 -11.63 9.15
CA HIS A 99 -16.27 -11.22 9.82
C HIS A 99 -15.51 -10.13 9.05
N LEU A 100 -15.54 -10.17 7.71
CA LEU A 100 -14.95 -9.12 6.89
C LEU A 100 -15.68 -7.78 7.07
N CYS A 101 -17.00 -7.79 7.02
CA CYS A 101 -17.80 -6.58 7.17
C CYS A 101 -17.73 -6.03 8.60
N GLU A 102 -17.78 -6.89 9.62
CA GLU A 102 -17.63 -6.50 11.02
C GLU A 102 -16.23 -5.94 11.30
N GLY A 103 -15.17 -6.56 10.77
CA GLY A 103 -13.82 -6.01 10.81
C GLY A 103 -13.71 -4.63 10.14
N MET A 104 -14.41 -4.43 9.02
CA MET A 104 -14.49 -3.11 8.37
C MET A 104 -15.25 -2.08 9.20
N ARG A 105 -16.28 -2.47 9.95
CA ARG A 105 -16.99 -1.62 10.92
C ARG A 105 -16.02 -1.13 12.01
N PHE A 106 -15.19 -2.03 12.56
CA PHE A 106 -14.13 -1.68 13.51
C PHE A 106 -13.14 -0.67 12.92
N VAL A 107 -12.61 -0.96 11.73
CA VAL A 107 -11.71 -0.05 11.02
C VAL A 107 -12.36 1.32 10.83
N THR A 108 -13.62 1.37 10.43
CA THR A 108 -14.34 2.62 10.15
C THR A 108 -14.39 3.53 11.35
N LEU A 109 -14.76 3.02 12.52
CA LEU A 109 -14.85 3.83 13.74
C LEU A 109 -13.47 4.22 14.30
N MET A 110 -12.44 3.40 14.09
CA MET A 110 -11.07 3.77 14.48
C MET A 110 -10.45 4.81 13.56
N VAL A 111 -10.82 4.91 12.29
CA VAL A 111 -10.30 5.95 11.38
C VAL A 111 -11.18 7.20 11.33
N GLU A 112 -12.39 7.15 11.87
CA GLU A 112 -13.32 8.29 11.89
C GLU A 112 -12.70 9.59 12.40
N PRO A 113 -11.93 9.62 13.50
CA PRO A 113 -11.35 10.89 13.98
C PRO A 113 -10.37 11.54 12.99
N VAL A 114 -9.87 10.80 12.00
CA VAL A 114 -8.87 11.27 11.02
C VAL A 114 -9.48 11.51 9.64
N ILE A 115 -10.42 10.67 9.22
CA ILE A 115 -11.07 10.74 7.91
C ILE A 115 -12.60 10.62 8.02
N PRO A 116 -13.29 11.54 8.73
CA PRO A 116 -14.71 11.41 9.07
C PRO A 116 -15.61 11.23 7.85
N ILE A 117 -15.42 12.03 6.79
CA ILE A 117 -16.22 11.93 5.55
C ILE A 117 -16.10 10.56 4.88
N ALA A 118 -14.90 9.97 4.89
CA ALA A 118 -14.70 8.64 4.33
C ALA A 118 -15.29 7.56 5.24
N ALA A 119 -15.20 7.71 6.55
CA ALA A 119 -15.78 6.81 7.53
C ALA A 119 -17.31 6.75 7.41
N GLU A 120 -17.98 7.89 7.29
CA GLU A 120 -19.42 7.97 7.06
C GLU A 120 -19.86 7.22 5.79
N LYS A 121 -19.13 7.41 4.69
CA LYS A 121 -19.39 6.70 3.43
C LYS A 121 -19.17 5.19 3.55
N ILE A 122 -18.16 4.75 4.30
CA ILE A 122 -17.93 3.31 4.55
C ILE A 122 -19.08 2.74 5.39
N TRP A 123 -19.50 3.47 6.43
CA TRP A 123 -20.60 3.08 7.31
C TRP A 123 -21.90 2.88 6.52
N ALA A 124 -22.25 3.82 5.66
CA ALA A 124 -23.41 3.72 4.78
C ALA A 124 -23.32 2.53 3.81
N GLN A 125 -22.15 2.27 3.24
CA GLN A 125 -21.95 1.11 2.35
C GLN A 125 -22.05 -0.23 3.08
N LEU A 126 -21.74 -0.29 4.38
CA LEU A 126 -21.98 -1.46 5.24
C LEU A 126 -23.47 -1.62 5.62
N GLY A 127 -24.35 -0.73 5.17
CA GLY A 127 -25.78 -0.78 5.47
C GLY A 127 -26.12 -0.35 6.89
N LEU A 128 -25.23 0.37 7.55
CA LEU A 128 -25.39 0.80 8.93
C LEU A 128 -25.98 2.21 8.99
N VAL A 129 -26.79 2.45 10.02
CA VAL A 129 -27.46 3.73 10.29
C VAL A 129 -26.88 4.38 11.55
N ASP A 130 -27.33 5.58 11.89
CA ASP A 130 -26.98 6.29 13.14
C ASP A 130 -25.47 6.47 13.35
N PHE A 131 -24.74 6.84 12.29
CA PHE A 131 -23.28 7.04 12.34
C PHE A 131 -22.87 8.03 13.43
N GLU A 132 -23.64 9.09 13.63
CA GLU A 132 -23.37 10.15 14.63
C GLU A 132 -23.36 9.64 16.08
N LYS A 133 -24.06 8.52 16.35
CA LYS A 133 -24.11 7.88 17.67
C LYS A 133 -23.00 6.85 17.86
N ALA A 134 -22.40 6.41 16.77
CA ALA A 134 -21.35 5.39 16.78
C ALA A 134 -20.01 6.00 17.11
N ASN A 135 -19.23 5.36 17.97
CA ASN A 135 -17.87 5.77 18.25
C ASN A 135 -17.01 4.57 18.70
N TYR A 136 -15.69 4.72 18.56
CA TYR A 136 -14.75 3.65 18.92
C TYR A 136 -14.67 3.35 20.42
N LYS A 137 -15.17 4.24 21.30
CA LYS A 137 -15.12 4.04 22.76
C LYS A 137 -16.08 2.94 23.23
N ASN A 138 -17.21 2.79 22.54
CA ASN A 138 -18.23 1.80 22.86
C ASN A 138 -18.27 0.64 21.84
N LEU A 139 -17.23 0.53 21.02
CA LEU A 139 -17.14 -0.48 19.98
C LEU A 139 -16.91 -1.86 20.59
N VAL A 140 -17.78 -2.80 20.26
CA VAL A 140 -17.70 -4.22 20.61
C VAL A 140 -17.95 -5.06 19.37
N TRP A 141 -17.40 -6.27 19.30
CA TRP A 141 -17.62 -7.20 18.19
C TRP A 141 -19.07 -7.68 18.16
N GLY A 142 -19.58 -7.98 16.96
CA GLY A 142 -20.95 -8.47 16.80
C GLY A 142 -21.99 -7.38 16.61
N GLY A 143 -21.61 -6.18 16.19
CA GLY A 143 -22.53 -5.04 16.10
C GLY A 143 -23.32 -4.95 14.79
N ILE A 144 -22.97 -5.70 13.74
CA ILE A 144 -23.78 -5.76 12.52
C ILE A 144 -24.90 -6.79 12.75
N ALA A 145 -26.15 -6.38 12.60
CA ALA A 145 -27.28 -7.26 12.76
C ALA A 145 -27.38 -8.28 11.62
N ASP A 146 -27.87 -9.47 11.93
CA ASP A 146 -28.21 -10.48 10.92
C ASP A 146 -29.24 -9.94 9.92
N GLY A 147 -29.09 -10.26 8.65
CA GLY A 147 -29.96 -9.72 7.60
C GLY A 147 -29.64 -8.29 7.16
N THR A 148 -28.59 -7.66 7.67
CA THR A 148 -28.17 -6.31 7.23
C THR A 148 -27.89 -6.30 5.73
N LYS A 149 -28.51 -5.35 5.03
CA LYS A 149 -28.34 -5.17 3.58
C LYS A 149 -27.21 -4.17 3.31
N VAL A 150 -26.11 -4.66 2.76
CA VAL A 150 -24.99 -3.81 2.33
C VAL A 150 -25.28 -3.19 0.95
N ALA A 151 -24.65 -2.06 0.68
CA ALA A 151 -24.78 -1.37 -0.61
C ALA A 151 -23.39 -1.06 -1.16
N LYS A 152 -23.03 -1.75 -2.25
CA LYS A 152 -21.80 -1.41 -2.99
C LYS A 152 -21.98 -0.05 -3.66
N GLY A 153 -21.38 0.97 -3.07
CA GLY A 153 -21.38 2.34 -3.60
C GLY A 153 -20.18 2.67 -4.47
N MET A 154 -20.04 3.96 -4.79
CA MET A 154 -18.86 4.49 -5.46
C MET A 154 -17.57 4.21 -4.64
N PRO A 155 -16.40 4.08 -5.29
CA PRO A 155 -15.13 3.95 -4.57
C PRO A 155 -14.95 5.09 -3.56
N ILE A 156 -14.61 4.75 -2.31
CA ILE A 156 -14.39 5.75 -1.24
C ILE A 156 -13.22 6.68 -1.59
N PHE A 157 -12.19 6.13 -2.22
CA PHE A 157 -11.01 6.85 -2.70
C PHE A 157 -10.89 6.64 -4.21
N PRO A 158 -11.60 7.44 -5.04
CA PRO A 158 -11.46 7.37 -6.49
C PRO A 158 -10.06 7.79 -6.91
N ARG A 159 -9.58 7.29 -8.03
CA ARG A 159 -8.37 7.83 -8.64
C ARG A 159 -8.68 9.24 -9.13
N ILE A 160 -7.83 10.17 -8.80
CA ILE A 160 -7.86 11.51 -9.38
C ILE A 160 -7.37 11.36 -10.83
N GLU A 161 -8.29 11.45 -11.78
CA GLU A 161 -7.93 11.60 -13.19
C GLU A 161 -7.62 13.07 -13.43
N VAL A 162 -6.34 13.40 -13.50
CA VAL A 162 -5.90 14.73 -13.95
C VAL A 162 -6.15 14.76 -15.46
N GLU A 163 -7.00 15.66 -15.92
CA GLU A 163 -7.25 15.84 -17.35
C GLU A 163 -5.92 16.10 -18.06
N LYS A 164 -5.67 15.35 -19.14
CA LYS A 164 -4.37 15.33 -19.83
C LYS A 164 -4.02 16.65 -20.53
N GLU A 165 -4.88 17.65 -20.49
CA GLU A 165 -4.64 18.94 -21.14
C GLU A 165 -3.76 19.88 -20.32
N ASP A 166 -3.88 19.89 -18.98
CA ASP A 166 -3.05 20.73 -18.11
C ASP A 166 -1.62 20.19 -17.93
N LEU A 167 -1.41 18.88 -18.12
CA LEU A 167 -0.09 18.25 -18.02
C LEU A 167 0.75 18.37 -19.31
N LYS A 168 0.17 18.78 -20.45
CA LYS A 168 0.93 18.91 -21.71
C LYS A 168 1.90 20.10 -21.73
N ALA A 169 1.73 21.07 -20.86
CA ALA A 169 2.62 22.23 -20.75
C ALA A 169 3.86 21.95 -19.87
N GLU A 170 3.75 21.11 -18.82
CA GLU A 170 4.85 20.85 -17.89
C GLU A 170 5.56 19.51 -18.11
N VAL A 171 4.93 18.50 -18.74
CA VAL A 171 5.43 17.12 -18.86
C VAL A 171 6.15 16.83 -20.18
N LYS A 172 6.68 17.83 -20.88
CA LYS A 172 7.61 17.55 -22.02
C LYS A 172 8.98 17.01 -21.58
N SER A 173 9.26 16.85 -20.29
CA SER A 173 10.54 16.36 -19.77
C SER A 173 10.49 15.07 -18.93
N GLU A 174 9.33 14.55 -18.55
CA GLU A 174 9.29 13.32 -17.76
C GLU A 174 8.97 12.09 -18.61
N ARG A 175 10.01 11.34 -18.95
CA ARG A 175 9.87 10.03 -19.61
C ARG A 175 9.28 9.02 -18.64
N LYS A 176 8.14 8.41 -19.02
CA LYS A 176 7.50 7.31 -18.28
C LYS A 176 8.45 6.13 -18.12
N PHE A 177 8.96 5.90 -16.92
CA PHE A 177 9.60 4.66 -16.56
C PHE A 177 8.52 3.61 -16.23
N ASN A 178 8.36 2.59 -17.08
CA ASN A 178 7.51 1.45 -16.79
C ASN A 178 8.23 0.51 -15.82
N VAL A 179 7.89 0.57 -14.54
CA VAL A 179 8.36 -0.41 -13.55
C VAL A 179 7.56 -1.71 -13.73
N LYS A 180 8.21 -2.78 -14.19
CA LYS A 180 7.62 -4.12 -14.05
C LYS A 180 7.66 -4.50 -12.58
N LYS A 181 6.51 -4.79 -11.99
CA LYS A 181 6.42 -5.52 -10.71
C LYS A 181 7.06 -6.89 -10.90
N THR A 182 8.27 -7.05 -10.41
CA THR A 182 8.79 -8.35 -10.02
C THR A 182 8.51 -8.52 -8.54
N GLU A 183 8.01 -9.69 -8.18
CA GLU A 183 7.58 -10.03 -6.84
C GLU A 183 8.72 -9.87 -5.82
N ASN A 184 8.39 -9.18 -4.69
CA ASN A 184 8.98 -9.33 -3.36
C ASN A 184 10.42 -8.93 -3.05
N ASP A 185 11.08 -8.00 -3.78
CA ASP A 185 12.25 -7.32 -3.22
C ASP A 185 12.09 -5.81 -3.30
N THR A 186 11.59 -5.18 -2.22
CA THR A 186 11.49 -3.72 -2.04
C THR A 186 12.78 -3.10 -1.52
N SER A 187 13.87 -3.86 -1.44
CA SER A 187 15.16 -3.35 -0.99
C SER A 187 15.84 -2.55 -2.10
N VAL A 188 16.21 -1.33 -1.77
CA VAL A 188 16.96 -0.43 -2.65
C VAL A 188 18.43 -0.56 -2.26
N PRO A 189 19.32 -1.11 -3.14
CA PRO A 189 20.72 -1.29 -2.79
C PRO A 189 21.48 0.05 -2.80
N LEU A 190 22.52 0.11 -1.97
CA LEU A 190 23.57 1.13 -2.07
C LEU A 190 24.57 0.71 -3.14
N ILE A 191 25.01 1.69 -3.92
CA ILE A 191 26.05 1.50 -4.93
C ILE A 191 27.24 2.41 -4.65
N THR A 192 28.41 1.98 -5.09
CA THR A 192 29.61 2.83 -5.17
C THR A 192 29.78 3.35 -6.59
N ILE A 193 29.96 4.66 -6.76
CA ILE A 193 30.30 5.26 -8.05
C ILE A 193 31.78 5.02 -8.30
N LEU A 194 32.10 4.20 -9.31
CA LEU A 194 33.49 3.88 -9.69
C LEU A 194 34.08 4.94 -10.63
N THR A 195 33.30 5.35 -11.66
CA THR A 195 33.68 6.41 -12.59
C THR A 195 32.49 7.30 -12.89
N ALA A 196 32.78 8.56 -13.20
CA ALA A 196 31.80 9.53 -13.66
C ALA A 196 32.38 10.32 -14.85
N GLU A 197 31.63 10.42 -15.96
CA GLU A 197 32.05 11.07 -17.19
C GLU A 197 30.94 11.98 -17.73
N LYS A 198 31.25 13.19 -18.16
CA LYS A 198 30.30 14.05 -18.86
C LYS A 198 30.01 13.49 -20.24
N ILE A 199 28.75 13.56 -20.66
CA ILE A 199 28.37 13.16 -22.02
C ILE A 199 28.50 14.39 -22.94
N GLU A 200 29.39 14.32 -23.92
CA GLU A 200 29.74 15.45 -24.80
C GLU A 200 28.55 16.14 -25.50
N LYS A 201 27.46 15.43 -25.68
CA LYS A 201 26.25 15.94 -26.35
C LYS A 201 25.14 16.37 -25.36
N SER A 202 25.43 16.48 -24.05
CA SER A 202 24.44 16.84 -23.05
C SER A 202 25.03 17.64 -21.88
N GLU A 203 24.52 18.83 -21.66
CA GLU A 203 24.89 19.65 -20.51
C GLU A 203 24.27 19.17 -19.17
N LYS A 204 23.34 18.21 -19.24
CA LYS A 204 22.54 17.75 -18.07
C LYS A 204 22.89 16.35 -17.59
N LEU A 205 23.55 15.55 -18.43
CA LEU A 205 23.74 14.13 -18.19
C LEU A 205 25.19 13.78 -17.84
N ILE A 206 25.34 12.91 -16.83
CA ILE A 206 26.60 12.25 -16.47
C ILE A 206 26.42 10.76 -16.69
N LYS A 207 27.36 10.11 -17.33
CA LYS A 207 27.52 8.66 -17.38
C LYS A 207 28.27 8.22 -16.14
N LEU A 208 27.70 7.30 -15.39
CA LEU A 208 28.29 6.70 -14.19
C LEU A 208 28.54 5.22 -14.44
N THR A 209 29.69 4.73 -14.01
CA THR A 209 29.93 3.31 -13.82
C THR A 209 29.83 3.04 -12.33
N VAL A 210 28.97 2.12 -11.95
CA VAL A 210 28.61 1.89 -10.54
C VAL A 210 28.78 0.42 -10.16
N SER A 211 29.20 0.16 -8.93
CA SER A 211 29.33 -1.17 -8.36
C SER A 211 28.18 -1.43 -7.37
N LEU A 212 27.53 -2.57 -7.51
CA LEU A 212 26.53 -3.10 -6.58
C LEU A 212 27.14 -4.14 -5.61
N GLY A 213 28.45 -4.19 -5.50
CA GLY A 213 29.23 -5.21 -4.83
C GLY A 213 29.90 -6.12 -5.85
N GLU A 214 29.25 -7.17 -6.29
CA GLU A 214 29.80 -8.12 -7.29
C GLU A 214 29.50 -7.72 -8.76
N GLU A 215 28.47 -6.91 -8.98
CA GLU A 215 28.00 -6.50 -10.31
C GLU A 215 28.37 -5.04 -10.61
N ILE A 216 28.82 -4.78 -11.84
CA ILE A 216 29.11 -3.44 -12.35
C ILE A 216 28.06 -3.06 -13.40
N ARG A 217 27.48 -1.88 -13.28
CA ARG A 217 26.47 -1.36 -14.23
C ARG A 217 26.83 0.04 -14.73
N THR A 218 26.35 0.34 -15.94
CA THR A 218 26.37 1.70 -16.49
C THR A 218 25.03 2.39 -16.23
N VAL A 219 25.09 3.62 -15.75
CA VAL A 219 23.92 4.44 -15.42
C VAL A 219 24.09 5.84 -15.98
N VAL A 220 23.04 6.41 -16.54
CA VAL A 220 23.01 7.79 -17.01
C VAL A 220 22.08 8.59 -16.11
N SER A 221 22.60 9.64 -15.49
CA SER A 221 21.86 10.48 -14.54
C SER A 221 21.88 11.95 -14.92
N GLY A 222 20.75 12.65 -14.68
CA GLY A 222 20.55 14.07 -15.02
C GLY A 222 21.12 15.06 -14.00
N ILE A 223 22.30 14.80 -13.46
CA ILE A 223 22.90 15.53 -12.33
C ILE A 223 24.07 16.45 -12.71
N ALA A 224 24.41 16.57 -14.00
CA ALA A 224 25.58 17.32 -14.47
C ALA A 224 25.53 18.82 -14.15
N LYS A 225 24.37 19.38 -13.88
CA LYS A 225 24.24 20.78 -13.47
C LYS A 225 24.60 21.02 -12.00
N TYR A 226 24.55 19.98 -11.18
CA TYR A 226 24.65 20.07 -9.73
C TYR A 226 25.94 19.47 -9.18
N TYR A 227 26.56 18.52 -9.93
CA TYR A 227 27.76 17.81 -9.49
C TYR A 227 28.80 17.73 -10.61
N LYS A 228 30.04 17.90 -10.24
CA LYS A 228 31.19 17.59 -11.13
C LYS A 228 31.49 16.09 -11.03
N PRO A 229 31.96 15.46 -12.15
CA PRO A 229 32.29 14.04 -12.14
C PRO A 229 33.26 13.64 -11.01
N GLU A 230 34.25 14.47 -10.75
CA GLU A 230 35.30 14.22 -9.76
C GLU A 230 34.77 14.15 -8.33
N GLU A 231 33.67 14.85 -8.04
CA GLU A 231 33.02 14.90 -6.71
C GLU A 231 32.20 13.64 -6.42
N LEU A 232 31.85 12.88 -7.45
CA LEU A 232 30.97 11.70 -7.36
C LEU A 232 31.74 10.38 -7.20
N VAL A 233 32.97 10.32 -7.70
CA VAL A 233 33.80 9.09 -7.66
C VAL A 233 34.08 8.69 -6.21
N GLY A 234 33.87 7.42 -5.88
CA GLY A 234 34.03 6.84 -4.55
C GLY A 234 32.87 7.09 -3.61
N LYS A 235 31.84 7.85 -3.99
CA LYS A 235 30.66 8.08 -3.16
C LYS A 235 29.69 6.91 -3.22
N HIS A 236 29.03 6.65 -2.09
CA HIS A 236 27.95 5.67 -1.98
C HIS A 236 26.60 6.39 -2.08
N VAL A 237 25.74 5.93 -2.99
CA VAL A 237 24.42 6.52 -3.25
C VAL A 237 23.35 5.45 -3.32
N ILE A 238 22.11 5.86 -3.10
CA ILE A 238 20.93 4.99 -3.17
C ILE A 238 20.58 4.76 -4.64
N PHE A 239 20.28 3.50 -4.99
CA PHE A 239 20.10 3.09 -6.38
C PHE A 239 18.88 2.19 -6.59
N VAL A 240 18.16 2.42 -7.67
CA VAL A 240 17.05 1.54 -8.10
C VAL A 240 17.58 0.62 -9.19
N ALA A 241 17.84 -0.65 -8.82
CA ALA A 241 18.48 -1.65 -9.66
C ALA A 241 17.52 -2.45 -10.55
N ASN A 242 16.25 -2.52 -10.20
CA ASN A 242 15.23 -3.36 -10.86
C ASN A 242 14.42 -2.62 -11.94
N LEU A 243 15.01 -1.59 -12.56
CA LEU A 243 14.43 -0.91 -13.70
C LEU A 243 14.83 -1.59 -15.01
N LYS A 244 13.92 -1.55 -15.99
CA LYS A 244 14.28 -1.96 -17.34
C LYS A 244 15.35 -1.02 -17.91
N PRO A 245 16.40 -1.56 -18.57
CA PRO A 245 17.40 -0.75 -19.23
C PRO A 245 16.76 0.24 -20.21
N ALA A 246 17.26 1.48 -20.20
CA ALA A 246 16.79 2.55 -21.08
C ALA A 246 17.96 3.19 -21.82
N LYS A 247 17.82 3.44 -23.13
CA LYS A 247 18.83 4.16 -23.93
C LYS A 247 18.66 5.67 -23.76
N LEU A 248 19.68 6.33 -23.23
CA LEU A 248 19.78 7.77 -23.07
C LEU A 248 21.00 8.29 -23.83
N MET A 249 20.79 9.14 -24.84
CA MET A 249 21.85 9.66 -25.72
C MET A 249 22.76 8.56 -26.32
N GLY A 250 22.17 7.40 -26.67
CA GLY A 250 22.88 6.26 -27.23
C GLY A 250 23.55 5.33 -26.20
N ILE A 251 23.56 5.69 -24.92
CA ILE A 251 24.12 4.90 -23.82
C ILE A 251 22.98 4.16 -23.12
N GLU A 252 23.15 2.87 -22.85
CA GLU A 252 22.21 2.06 -22.10
C GLU A 252 22.39 2.32 -20.60
N SER A 253 21.33 2.82 -19.95
CA SER A 253 21.26 3.00 -18.50
C SER A 253 20.54 1.82 -17.86
N GLN A 254 21.22 1.12 -16.93
CA GLN A 254 20.76 -0.11 -16.29
C GLN A 254 20.27 0.12 -14.86
N GLY A 255 19.63 1.26 -14.62
CA GLY A 255 19.06 1.64 -13.33
C GLY A 255 19.01 3.14 -13.13
N MET A 256 18.70 3.59 -11.90
CA MET A 256 18.54 5.01 -11.58
C MET A 256 19.12 5.34 -10.21
N VAL A 257 19.92 6.40 -10.13
CA VAL A 257 20.37 6.99 -8.86
C VAL A 257 19.24 7.84 -8.28
N LEU A 258 18.94 7.68 -7.00
CA LEU A 258 17.94 8.50 -6.31
C LEU A 258 18.56 9.85 -5.91
N ALA A 259 17.79 10.90 -6.12
CA ALA A 259 18.12 12.25 -5.71
C ALA A 259 16.90 12.93 -5.09
N ALA A 260 17.10 13.76 -4.08
CA ALA A 260 16.08 14.65 -3.55
C ALA A 260 16.17 15.99 -4.30
N SER A 261 15.04 16.50 -4.78
CA SER A 261 14.98 17.82 -5.45
C SER A 261 13.88 18.68 -4.88
N LYS A 262 14.18 19.96 -4.73
CA LYS A 262 13.21 21.00 -4.37
C LYS A 262 13.55 22.28 -5.13
N ASP A 263 12.58 22.82 -5.82
CA ASP A 263 12.71 24.00 -6.68
C ASP A 263 13.81 23.79 -7.74
N ASN A 264 14.90 24.56 -7.68
CA ASN A 264 16.05 24.43 -8.57
C ASN A 264 17.24 23.69 -7.95
N ASP A 265 17.10 23.14 -6.76
CA ASP A 265 18.14 22.40 -6.06
C ASP A 265 17.95 20.88 -6.18
N LEU A 266 19.07 20.15 -6.29
CA LEU A 266 19.09 18.70 -6.32
C LEU A 266 20.25 18.19 -5.46
N VAL A 267 19.95 17.26 -4.56
CA VAL A 267 20.92 16.66 -3.65
C VAL A 267 20.87 15.15 -3.75
N LEU A 268 22.05 14.52 -3.90
CA LEU A 268 22.20 13.07 -3.79
C LEU A 268 22.31 12.70 -2.31
N PRO A 269 21.50 11.74 -1.81
CA PRO A 269 21.69 11.21 -0.46
C PRO A 269 22.94 10.32 -0.44
N PHE A 270 24.05 10.87 0.02
CA PHE A 270 25.27 10.10 0.27
C PHE A 270 25.13 9.32 1.57
N VAL A 271 25.53 8.05 1.54
CA VAL A 271 25.42 7.14 2.68
C VAL A 271 26.77 6.53 2.99
N ASP A 272 27.19 6.58 4.24
CA ASP A 272 28.47 6.02 4.70
C ASP A 272 28.31 4.53 5.08
N MET A 273 28.01 3.72 4.08
CA MET A 273 27.86 2.25 4.20
C MET A 273 28.38 1.60 2.91
N PRO A 274 28.96 0.38 2.95
CA PRO A 274 29.52 -0.27 1.77
C PRO A 274 28.48 -0.60 0.71
N ALA A 275 28.94 -0.71 -0.56
CA ALA A 275 28.11 -1.14 -1.67
C ALA A 275 27.46 -2.52 -1.39
N GLY A 276 26.23 -2.71 -1.87
CA GLY A 276 25.43 -3.90 -1.58
C GLY A 276 24.63 -3.84 -0.27
N SER A 277 24.88 -2.85 0.57
CA SER A 277 23.99 -2.59 1.74
C SER A 277 22.60 -2.21 1.27
N ARG A 278 21.57 -2.62 2.02
CA ARG A 278 20.17 -2.40 1.66
C ARG A 278 19.54 -1.28 2.48
N VAL A 279 18.84 -0.39 1.82
CA VAL A 279 17.98 0.63 2.45
C VAL A 279 16.62 -0.03 2.70
N LYS A 280 16.18 0.01 3.98
CA LYS A 280 14.90 -0.58 4.41
C LYS A 280 13.90 0.50 4.75
#